data_f888f8d56bb262942ff97b21a0e3737e
#
_entry.id   f888f8d56bb262942ff97b21a0e3737e
#
_cell.length_a   1.000
_cell.length_b   1.000
_cell.length_c   1.000
_cell.angle_alpha   90.00
_cell.angle_beta   90.00
_cell.angle_gamma   90.00
#
_symmetry.space_group_name_H-M   'P 1'
#
loop_
_entity.id
_entity.type
_entity.pdbx_description
1 polymer ?
#
loop_
_entity_poly.entity_id
_entity_poly.type
_entity_poly.pdbx_seq_one_letter_code
_entity_poly.pdbx_strand_id
1 'polypeptide(L)'
;MRTILALSLLLFLHPCFAAITVVTENFPNFQYLDENGVLTGTVVDKVKSGLAKSGVEYDISVNTWSISYNAALRDSSTCIFSMARLPAREDKFSWVAQIGGFSASFYSFKSDQVKIANLDEAKKYRIAVLKNNYSHIYLKDNGFDERNQLILLDSFDNIYDVLKSRRSSIDLVILSDEQFKHERDGDKTLEDLKPILKLPVGTPQLYFACNKNINPAILEKLIKGFADND
;
A
#
# COMPACT_ATOMS: atom_id res chain seq x y z
N MET A 1 1.89 13.59 -72.36
CA MET A 1 1.08 13.01 -71.29
C MET A 1 1.98 12.71 -70.07
N ARG A 2 1.94 13.52 -69.05
CA ARG A 2 2.70 13.30 -67.79
C ARG A 2 1.74 12.77 -66.73
N THR A 3 1.83 11.48 -66.39
CA THR A 3 1.09 10.83 -65.31
C THR A 3 1.76 11.19 -64.02
N ILE A 4 1.07 11.98 -63.16
CA ILE A 4 1.47 12.28 -61.79
C ILE A 4 0.98 11.11 -60.91
N LEU A 5 1.92 10.32 -60.40
CA LEU A 5 1.66 9.25 -59.44
C LEU A 5 1.56 9.89 -58.03
N ALA A 6 0.34 10.05 -57.53
CA ALA A 6 0.10 10.53 -56.18
C ALA A 6 0.38 9.39 -55.19
N LEU A 7 1.52 9.47 -54.51
CA LEU A 7 1.91 8.56 -53.41
C LEU A 7 1.13 8.96 -52.14
N SER A 8 0.06 8.21 -51.83
CA SER A 8 -0.75 8.42 -50.64
C SER A 8 0.02 7.90 -49.41
N LEU A 9 0.60 8.82 -48.65
CA LEU A 9 1.28 8.52 -47.37
C LEU A 9 0.23 8.30 -46.27
N LEU A 10 -0.11 7.03 -46.01
CA LEU A 10 -0.95 6.64 -44.86
C LEU A 10 -0.17 6.90 -43.55
N LEU A 11 -0.44 8.03 -42.91
CA LEU A 11 -0.01 8.30 -41.53
C LEU A 11 -0.76 7.35 -40.58
N PHE A 12 -0.09 6.30 -40.15
CA PHE A 12 -0.55 5.48 -39.01
C PHE A 12 -0.43 6.32 -37.75
N LEU A 13 -1.52 6.96 -37.34
CA LEU A 13 -1.67 7.56 -36.03
C LEU A 13 -1.70 6.42 -35.01
N HIS A 14 -0.55 6.09 -34.42
CA HIS A 14 -0.51 5.24 -33.25
C HIS A 14 -1.10 6.04 -32.10
N PRO A 15 -2.11 5.51 -31.37
CA PRO A 15 -2.60 6.16 -30.17
C PRO A 15 -1.46 6.15 -29.14
N CYS A 16 -0.86 7.31 -28.92
CA CYS A 16 0.06 7.53 -27.82
C CYS A 16 -0.79 7.58 -26.54
N PHE A 17 -0.86 6.47 -25.83
CA PHE A 17 -1.42 6.48 -24.48
C PHE A 17 -0.41 7.17 -23.57
N ALA A 18 -0.85 8.19 -22.84
CA ALA A 18 -0.02 8.79 -21.81
C ALA A 18 0.38 7.72 -20.78
N ALA A 19 1.63 7.80 -20.31
CA ALA A 19 2.13 6.94 -19.24
C ALA A 19 1.23 7.04 -18.00
N ILE A 20 1.02 5.92 -17.33
CA ILE A 20 0.33 5.93 -16.03
C ILE A 20 1.31 6.22 -14.91
N THR A 21 0.84 6.87 -13.87
CA THR A 21 1.59 6.99 -12.61
C THR A 21 1.22 5.81 -11.70
N VAL A 22 2.23 5.08 -11.24
CA VAL A 22 2.06 4.00 -10.26
C VAL A 22 2.63 4.48 -8.94
N VAL A 23 1.81 4.55 -7.92
CA VAL A 23 2.22 5.04 -6.61
C VAL A 23 2.19 3.94 -5.56
N THR A 24 3.04 4.07 -4.55
CA THR A 24 3.05 3.20 -3.38
C THR A 24 3.65 3.94 -2.18
N GLU A 25 3.64 3.27 -1.02
CA GLU A 25 4.33 3.72 0.18
C GLU A 25 5.62 2.93 0.41
N ASN A 26 6.47 3.42 1.30
CA ASN A 26 7.53 2.62 1.90
C ASN A 26 6.89 1.64 2.88
N PHE A 27 6.85 0.37 2.51
CA PHE A 27 6.27 -0.71 3.30
C PHE A 27 7.27 -1.88 3.36
N PRO A 28 8.23 -1.81 4.29
CA PRO A 28 9.33 -2.75 4.40
C PRO A 28 8.92 -4.21 4.34
N ASN A 29 9.76 -5.05 3.75
CA ASN A 29 9.52 -6.40 3.26
C ASN A 29 8.72 -6.47 1.95
N PHE A 30 7.63 -5.70 1.78
CA PHE A 30 6.79 -5.75 0.57
C PHE A 30 7.34 -4.89 -0.56
N GLN A 31 7.56 -3.61 -0.30
CA GLN A 31 8.24 -2.67 -1.18
C GLN A 31 8.91 -1.56 -0.37
N TYR A 32 10.13 -1.27 -0.69
CA TYR A 32 10.92 -0.22 -0.03
C TYR A 32 12.08 0.20 -0.94
N LEU A 33 12.66 1.36 -0.66
CA LEU A 33 13.91 1.78 -1.30
C LEU A 33 15.08 1.21 -0.52
N ASP A 34 15.98 0.51 -1.20
CA ASP A 34 17.23 0.03 -0.59
C ASP A 34 18.22 1.19 -0.36
N GLU A 35 19.40 0.89 0.17
CA GLU A 35 20.45 1.87 0.46
C GLU A 35 20.94 2.64 -0.78
N ASN A 36 20.70 2.12 -1.99
CA ASN A 36 21.03 2.74 -3.26
C ASN A 36 19.84 3.51 -3.87
N GLY A 37 18.71 3.59 -3.17
CA GLY A 37 17.49 4.19 -3.66
C GLY A 37 16.75 3.36 -4.69
N VAL A 38 17.05 2.04 -4.80
CA VAL A 38 16.38 1.14 -5.74
C VAL A 38 15.14 0.53 -5.08
N LEU A 39 14.00 0.64 -5.77
CA LEU A 39 12.76 0.02 -5.31
C LEU A 39 12.85 -1.51 -5.39
N THR A 40 12.77 -2.16 -4.21
CA THR A 40 12.88 -3.59 -3.99
C THR A 40 11.81 -4.09 -3.01
N GLY A 41 11.69 -5.41 -2.83
CA GLY A 41 10.76 -6.05 -1.91
C GLY A 41 9.96 -7.18 -2.55
N THR A 42 9.26 -7.96 -1.72
CA THR A 42 8.62 -9.24 -2.11
C THR A 42 7.50 -9.10 -3.15
N VAL A 43 6.88 -7.92 -3.30
CA VAL A 43 5.82 -7.68 -4.29
C VAL A 43 6.32 -6.92 -5.52
N VAL A 44 7.52 -6.33 -5.45
CA VAL A 44 8.02 -5.41 -6.50
C VAL A 44 8.24 -6.13 -7.82
N ASP A 45 8.82 -7.33 -7.80
CA ASP A 45 9.06 -8.11 -9.01
C ASP A 45 7.77 -8.52 -9.70
N LYS A 46 6.74 -8.93 -8.92
CA LYS A 46 5.42 -9.24 -9.43
C LYS A 46 4.78 -8.03 -10.10
N VAL A 47 4.87 -6.85 -9.46
CA VAL A 47 4.32 -5.59 -10.01
C VAL A 47 5.06 -5.20 -11.29
N LYS A 48 6.40 -5.16 -11.28
CA LYS A 48 7.21 -4.82 -12.46
C LYS A 48 6.97 -5.80 -13.62
N SER A 49 6.85 -7.10 -13.33
CA SER A 49 6.54 -8.12 -14.34
C SER A 49 5.16 -7.89 -14.97
N GLY A 50 4.11 -7.68 -14.15
CA GLY A 50 2.76 -7.41 -14.65
C GLY A 50 2.69 -6.13 -15.49
N LEU A 51 3.35 -5.06 -15.06
CA LEU A 51 3.44 -3.82 -15.83
C LEU A 51 4.17 -4.01 -17.16
N ALA A 52 5.31 -4.70 -17.17
CA ALA A 52 6.06 -4.99 -18.41
C ALA A 52 5.23 -5.82 -19.40
N LYS A 53 4.54 -6.88 -18.94
CA LYS A 53 3.67 -7.71 -19.77
C LYS A 53 2.45 -6.96 -20.30
N SER A 54 1.96 -5.95 -19.56
CA SER A 54 0.82 -5.13 -20.02
C SER A 54 1.15 -4.26 -21.23
N GLY A 55 2.43 -3.94 -21.46
CA GLY A 55 2.86 -3.00 -22.48
C GLY A 55 2.37 -1.57 -22.26
N VAL A 56 1.95 -1.22 -21.05
CA VAL A 56 1.57 0.14 -20.66
C VAL A 56 2.83 0.87 -20.17
N GLU A 57 3.08 2.06 -20.67
CA GLU A 57 4.14 2.92 -20.14
C GLU A 57 3.78 3.43 -18.76
N TYR A 58 4.76 3.46 -17.85
CA TYR A 58 4.53 3.85 -16.47
C TYR A 58 5.74 4.48 -15.80
N ASP A 59 5.46 5.30 -14.77
CA ASP A 59 6.43 5.79 -13.80
C ASP A 59 6.03 5.32 -12.40
N ILE A 60 6.99 4.81 -11.60
CA ILE A 60 6.74 4.42 -10.20
C ILE A 60 7.26 5.49 -9.26
N SER A 61 6.40 5.86 -8.28
CA SER A 61 6.70 6.87 -7.27
C SER A 61 6.42 6.31 -5.88
N VAL A 62 7.41 6.38 -4.99
CA VAL A 62 7.29 5.98 -3.58
C VAL A 62 7.09 7.22 -2.74
N ASN A 63 5.98 7.28 -2.00
CA ASN A 63 5.59 8.42 -1.18
C ASN A 63 5.06 7.93 0.17
N THR A 64 4.59 8.82 1.05
CA THR A 64 3.81 8.38 2.20
C THR A 64 2.47 7.80 1.77
N TRP A 65 1.89 6.89 2.58
CA TRP A 65 0.60 6.28 2.29
C TRP A 65 -0.49 7.30 1.94
N SER A 66 -0.62 8.35 2.75
CA SER A 66 -1.64 9.38 2.53
C SER A 66 -1.49 10.11 1.19
N ILE A 67 -0.27 10.39 0.75
CA ILE A 67 0.00 11.03 -0.55
C ILE A 67 -0.38 10.06 -1.68
N SER A 68 0.11 8.82 -1.64
CA SER A 68 -0.16 7.79 -2.66
C SER A 68 -1.65 7.48 -2.78
N TYR A 69 -2.32 7.26 -1.65
CA TYR A 69 -3.75 6.97 -1.62
C TYR A 69 -4.60 8.12 -2.19
N ASN A 70 -4.30 9.36 -1.80
CA ASN A 70 -5.02 10.53 -2.30
C ASN A 70 -4.75 10.79 -3.79
N ALA A 71 -3.52 10.58 -4.28
CA ALA A 71 -3.21 10.66 -5.70
C ALA A 71 -4.02 9.65 -6.50
N ALA A 72 -4.05 8.39 -6.07
CA ALA A 72 -4.82 7.34 -6.74
C ALA A 72 -6.33 7.56 -6.70
N LEU A 73 -6.86 8.27 -5.68
CA LEU A 73 -8.28 8.66 -5.64
C LEU A 73 -8.61 9.81 -6.60
N ARG A 74 -7.70 10.77 -6.76
CA ARG A 74 -7.96 12.01 -7.49
C ARG A 74 -7.67 11.89 -8.97
N ASP A 75 -6.54 11.28 -9.31
CA ASP A 75 -5.96 11.36 -10.65
C ASP A 75 -6.29 10.11 -11.47
N SER A 76 -7.06 10.28 -12.55
CA SER A 76 -7.61 9.19 -13.37
C SER A 76 -6.56 8.30 -14.07
N SER A 77 -5.32 8.77 -14.21
CA SER A 77 -4.20 8.00 -14.77
C SER A 77 -3.30 7.38 -13.69
N THR A 78 -3.73 7.37 -12.42
CA THR A 78 -2.91 6.86 -11.31
C THR A 78 -3.39 5.50 -10.84
N CYS A 79 -2.43 4.58 -10.69
CA CYS A 79 -2.60 3.27 -10.06
C CYS A 79 -1.81 3.25 -8.75
N ILE A 80 -2.21 2.38 -7.82
CA ILE A 80 -1.57 2.18 -6.54
C ILE A 80 -1.37 0.68 -6.29
N PHE A 81 -0.28 0.29 -5.66
CA PHE A 81 -0.09 -1.10 -5.26
C PHE A 81 0.17 -1.26 -3.76
N SER A 82 0.05 -2.51 -3.31
CA SER A 82 0.01 -2.92 -1.90
C SER A 82 -1.15 -2.30 -1.12
N MET A 83 -2.26 -2.10 -1.81
CA MET A 83 -3.49 -1.61 -1.19
C MET A 83 -4.39 -2.77 -0.76
N ALA A 84 -4.77 -2.82 0.52
CA ALA A 84 -5.77 -3.76 1.00
C ALA A 84 -7.15 -3.46 0.39
N ARG A 85 -7.80 -4.51 -0.17
CA ARG A 85 -9.16 -4.42 -0.69
C ARG A 85 -10.16 -4.47 0.47
N LEU A 86 -10.94 -3.42 0.60
CA LEU A 86 -11.92 -3.23 1.68
C LEU A 86 -13.26 -2.78 1.10
N PRO A 87 -14.40 -3.10 1.75
CA PRO A 87 -15.72 -2.61 1.30
C PRO A 87 -15.75 -1.10 1.10
N ALA A 88 -15.14 -0.32 1.98
CA ALA A 88 -15.05 1.14 1.90
C ALA A 88 -14.25 1.67 0.68
N ARG A 89 -13.55 0.80 -0.03
CA ARG A 89 -12.73 1.12 -1.22
C ARG A 89 -13.26 0.51 -2.50
N GLU A 90 -14.23 -0.40 -2.42
CA GLU A 90 -14.69 -1.20 -3.57
C GLU A 90 -15.14 -0.34 -4.75
N ASP A 91 -15.92 0.69 -4.50
CA ASP A 91 -16.46 1.59 -5.52
C ASP A 91 -15.51 2.74 -5.93
N LYS A 92 -14.33 2.82 -5.31
CA LYS A 92 -13.38 3.92 -5.52
C LYS A 92 -12.25 3.58 -6.46
N PHE A 93 -12.02 2.28 -6.68
CA PHE A 93 -10.88 1.79 -7.46
C PHE A 93 -11.30 0.72 -8.45
N SER A 94 -10.56 0.61 -9.55
CA SER A 94 -10.57 -0.52 -10.48
C SER A 94 -9.48 -1.50 -10.04
N TRP A 95 -9.90 -2.65 -9.54
CA TRP A 95 -9.02 -3.70 -9.02
C TRP A 95 -8.43 -4.52 -10.16
N VAL A 96 -7.11 -4.65 -10.22
CA VAL A 96 -6.39 -5.32 -11.30
C VAL A 96 -5.98 -6.73 -10.89
N ALA A 97 -5.18 -6.86 -9.83
CA ALA A 97 -4.66 -8.17 -9.40
C ALA A 97 -4.31 -8.19 -7.92
N GLN A 98 -4.41 -9.37 -7.32
CA GLN A 98 -3.83 -9.65 -6.01
C GLN A 98 -2.33 -9.87 -6.16
N ILE A 99 -1.55 -9.16 -5.36
CA ILE A 99 -0.09 -9.20 -5.43
C ILE A 99 0.59 -9.75 -4.19
N GLY A 100 -0.14 -9.88 -3.09
CA GLY A 100 0.38 -10.38 -1.83
C GLY A 100 -0.68 -10.43 -0.74
N GLY A 101 -0.24 -10.58 0.48
CA GLY A 101 -1.07 -10.53 1.69
C GLY A 101 -0.17 -10.32 2.90
N PHE A 102 -0.74 -9.90 4.01
CA PHE A 102 0.01 -9.63 5.24
C PHE A 102 -0.78 -10.07 6.47
N SER A 103 -0.08 -10.26 7.57
CA SER A 103 -0.68 -10.34 8.89
C SER A 103 -0.36 -9.08 9.70
N ALA A 104 -1.16 -8.75 10.68
CA ALA A 104 -0.95 -7.58 11.51
C ALA A 104 -1.23 -7.88 12.98
N SER A 105 -0.45 -7.25 13.83
CA SER A 105 -0.56 -7.40 15.28
C SER A 105 -0.48 -6.05 15.98
N PHE A 106 -1.04 -6.01 17.17
CA PHE A 106 -0.74 -4.96 18.14
C PHE A 106 0.64 -5.19 18.73
N TYR A 107 1.45 -4.16 18.78
CA TYR A 107 2.78 -4.15 19.40
C TYR A 107 2.83 -3.10 20.51
N SER A 108 3.61 -3.39 21.56
CA SER A 108 4.00 -2.43 22.59
C SER A 108 5.46 -2.63 22.97
N PHE A 109 6.02 -1.71 23.75
CA PHE A 109 7.34 -1.92 24.33
C PHE A 109 7.35 -3.13 25.28
N LYS A 110 8.43 -3.90 25.29
CA LYS A 110 8.64 -5.05 26.18
C LYS A 110 8.54 -4.67 27.65
N SER A 111 8.97 -3.45 27.98
CA SER A 111 8.91 -2.88 29.36
C SER A 111 7.51 -2.51 29.80
N ASP A 112 6.53 -2.41 28.87
CA ASP A 112 5.17 -2.03 29.21
C ASP A 112 4.36 -3.25 29.66
N GLN A 113 3.49 -3.03 30.67
CA GLN A 113 2.63 -4.07 31.23
C GLN A 113 1.30 -4.21 30.48
N VAL A 114 1.30 -3.90 29.17
CA VAL A 114 0.10 -4.02 28.33
C VAL A 114 -0.26 -5.49 28.17
N LYS A 115 -1.54 -5.80 28.46
CA LYS A 115 -2.12 -7.13 28.26
C LYS A 115 -3.51 -6.94 27.63
N ILE A 116 -3.73 -7.51 26.47
CA ILE A 116 -5.01 -7.55 25.79
C ILE A 116 -5.24 -8.97 25.25
N ALA A 117 -6.41 -9.52 25.49
CA ALA A 117 -6.80 -10.84 25.00
C ALA A 117 -7.76 -10.74 23.80
N ASN A 118 -8.34 -9.57 23.55
CA ASN A 118 -9.31 -9.33 22.48
C ASN A 118 -9.39 -7.85 22.12
N LEU A 119 -10.14 -7.51 21.07
CA LEU A 119 -10.31 -6.13 20.60
C LEU A 119 -10.96 -5.21 21.61
N ASP A 120 -11.92 -5.70 22.41
CA ASP A 120 -12.60 -4.86 23.39
C ASP A 120 -11.67 -4.41 24.51
N GLU A 121 -10.74 -5.26 24.90
CA GLU A 121 -9.70 -4.89 25.85
C GLU A 121 -8.71 -3.86 25.26
N ALA A 122 -8.46 -3.92 23.96
CA ALA A 122 -7.61 -2.94 23.26
C ALA A 122 -8.21 -1.53 23.28
N LYS A 123 -9.54 -1.39 23.40
CA LYS A 123 -10.23 -0.08 23.51
C LYS A 123 -9.86 0.75 24.73
N LYS A 124 -9.17 0.16 25.70
CA LYS A 124 -8.65 0.87 26.89
C LYS A 124 -7.35 1.63 26.63
N TYR A 125 -6.75 1.43 25.46
CA TYR A 125 -5.43 1.93 25.09
C TYR A 125 -5.49 2.91 23.93
N ARG A 126 -4.46 3.75 23.82
CA ARG A 126 -4.26 4.67 22.68
C ARG A 126 -3.38 3.99 21.66
N ILE A 127 -3.88 3.87 20.46
CA ILE A 127 -3.31 3.03 19.41
C ILE A 127 -2.85 3.90 18.25
N ALA A 128 -1.57 3.84 17.91
CA ALA A 128 -1.05 4.48 16.72
C ALA A 128 -1.39 3.65 15.47
N VAL A 129 -1.93 4.31 14.46
CA VAL A 129 -2.26 3.73 13.15
C VAL A 129 -1.98 4.73 12.04
N LEU A 130 -1.68 4.25 10.83
CA LEU A 130 -1.62 5.13 9.66
C LEU A 130 -3.03 5.57 9.24
N LYS A 131 -3.18 6.86 9.03
CA LYS A 131 -4.44 7.46 8.57
C LYS A 131 -4.88 6.83 7.23
N ASN A 132 -6.14 6.40 7.16
CA ASN A 132 -6.77 5.77 6.00
C ASN A 132 -6.12 4.44 5.55
N ASN A 133 -5.20 3.84 6.32
CA ASN A 133 -4.71 2.50 6.00
C ASN A 133 -5.70 1.41 6.45
N TYR A 134 -5.32 0.14 6.24
CA TYR A 134 -6.13 -1.01 6.64
C TYR A 134 -6.46 -0.99 8.13
N SER A 135 -5.46 -0.83 9.00
CA SER A 135 -5.63 -0.92 10.46
C SER A 135 -6.54 0.17 10.99
N HIS A 136 -6.42 1.40 10.47
CA HIS A 136 -7.29 2.51 10.83
C HIS A 136 -8.77 2.21 10.52
N ILE A 137 -9.05 1.78 9.26
CA ILE A 137 -10.43 1.47 8.83
C ILE A 137 -10.96 0.29 9.64
N TYR A 138 -10.15 -0.76 9.81
CA TYR A 138 -10.53 -1.94 10.57
C TYR A 138 -10.92 -1.61 12.02
N LEU A 139 -10.13 -0.80 12.72
CA LEU A 139 -10.46 -0.42 14.10
C LEU A 139 -11.73 0.43 14.18
N LYS A 140 -11.93 1.36 13.26
CA LYS A 140 -13.17 2.15 13.18
C LYS A 140 -14.39 1.25 12.98
N ASP A 141 -14.31 0.30 12.05
CA ASP A 141 -15.41 -0.64 11.77
C ASP A 141 -15.71 -1.58 12.96
N ASN A 142 -14.73 -1.75 13.86
CA ASN A 142 -14.87 -2.50 15.11
C ASN A 142 -15.17 -1.61 16.33
N GLY A 143 -15.61 -0.37 16.11
CA GLY A 143 -16.17 0.51 17.13
C GLY A 143 -15.11 1.20 18.01
N PHE A 144 -13.91 1.42 17.50
CA PHE A 144 -12.92 2.28 18.15
C PHE A 144 -13.23 3.75 17.91
N ASP A 145 -13.16 4.54 18.97
CA ASP A 145 -13.32 6.00 18.90
C ASP A 145 -12.03 6.65 18.32
N GLU A 146 -12.16 7.20 17.11
CA GLU A 146 -11.04 7.84 16.42
C GLU A 146 -10.44 9.01 17.21
N ARG A 147 -11.24 9.73 18.02
CA ARG A 147 -10.77 10.91 18.75
C ARG A 147 -10.05 10.56 20.06
N ASN A 148 -10.48 9.50 20.73
CA ASN A 148 -10.02 9.18 22.06
C ASN A 148 -9.05 7.99 22.11
N GLN A 149 -9.11 7.08 21.12
CA GLN A 149 -8.38 5.83 21.13
C GLN A 149 -7.35 5.71 20.00
N LEU A 150 -7.51 6.46 18.88
CA LEU A 150 -6.62 6.35 17.74
C LEU A 150 -5.70 7.57 17.62
N ILE A 151 -4.43 7.31 17.50
CA ILE A 151 -3.40 8.32 17.16
C ILE A 151 -3.08 8.14 15.69
N LEU A 152 -3.60 9.05 14.87
CA LEU A 152 -3.43 8.99 13.42
C LEU A 152 -2.06 9.55 13.04
N LEU A 153 -1.26 8.73 12.36
CA LEU A 153 0.03 9.10 11.80
C LEU A 153 -0.08 9.18 10.27
N ASP A 154 0.68 10.05 9.65
CA ASP A 154 0.74 10.18 8.20
C ASP A 154 1.76 9.25 7.56
N SER A 155 2.77 8.80 8.32
CA SER A 155 3.82 7.86 7.90
C SER A 155 4.24 6.97 9.07
N PHE A 156 4.76 5.80 8.76
CA PHE A 156 5.48 4.92 9.70
C PHE A 156 7.01 5.03 9.54
N ASP A 157 7.49 5.92 8.70
CA ASP A 157 8.91 6.23 8.66
C ASP A 157 9.37 6.64 10.07
N ASN A 158 10.45 6.03 10.55
CA ASN A 158 10.95 6.23 11.92
C ASN A 158 9.91 5.94 13.02
N ILE A 159 9.03 4.96 12.82
CA ILE A 159 7.97 4.64 13.78
C ILE A 159 8.51 4.37 15.19
N TYR A 160 9.67 3.74 15.31
CA TYR A 160 10.30 3.46 16.61
C TYR A 160 10.56 4.76 17.40
N ASP A 161 11.16 5.76 16.77
CA ASP A 161 11.45 7.04 17.41
C ASP A 161 10.16 7.79 17.76
N VAL A 162 9.12 7.70 16.93
CA VAL A 162 7.80 8.26 17.21
C VAL A 162 7.20 7.59 18.45
N LEU A 163 7.22 6.27 18.54
CA LEU A 163 6.72 5.53 19.70
C LEU A 163 7.51 5.86 20.97
N LYS A 164 8.83 5.93 20.87
CA LYS A 164 9.74 6.26 21.97
C LYS A 164 9.51 7.66 22.51
N SER A 165 9.40 8.65 21.62
CA SER A 165 9.20 10.05 21.99
C SER A 165 7.78 10.35 22.50
N ARG A 166 6.77 9.59 22.05
CA ARG A 166 5.35 9.75 22.44
C ARG A 166 4.86 8.68 23.39
N ARG A 167 5.75 8.05 24.15
CA ARG A 167 5.44 6.93 25.05
C ARG A 167 4.37 7.25 26.12
N SER A 168 4.24 8.51 26.51
CA SER A 168 3.17 8.97 27.40
C SER A 168 1.80 9.09 26.73
N SER A 169 1.75 9.02 25.39
CA SER A 169 0.54 9.25 24.58
C SER A 169 0.16 8.09 23.67
N ILE A 170 1.06 7.12 23.45
CA ILE A 170 0.84 5.94 22.62
C ILE A 170 1.16 4.71 23.45
N ASP A 171 0.17 3.83 23.60
CA ASP A 171 0.32 2.59 24.37
C ASP A 171 0.58 1.39 23.43
N LEU A 172 -0.02 1.43 22.23
CA LEU A 172 0.04 0.37 21.22
C LEU A 172 0.25 0.95 19.83
N VAL A 173 0.84 0.15 18.95
CA VAL A 173 0.88 0.40 17.51
C VAL A 173 0.43 -0.87 16.78
N ILE A 174 -0.20 -0.72 15.62
CA ILE A 174 -0.46 -1.86 14.73
C ILE A 174 0.54 -1.81 13.58
N LEU A 175 1.36 -2.86 13.49
CA LEU A 175 2.31 -3.08 12.39
C LEU A 175 1.96 -4.37 11.66
N SER A 176 2.36 -4.49 10.39
CA SER A 176 2.42 -5.79 9.74
C SER A 176 3.50 -6.65 10.40
N ASP A 177 3.22 -7.94 10.59
CA ASP A 177 4.16 -8.86 11.22
C ASP A 177 5.41 -9.07 10.34
N GLU A 178 5.22 -9.01 9.01
CA GLU A 178 6.27 -9.12 8.00
C GLU A 178 7.17 -7.88 8.03
N GLN A 179 6.60 -6.67 8.08
CA GLN A 179 7.35 -5.43 8.24
C GLN A 179 8.14 -5.44 9.55
N PHE A 180 7.47 -5.75 10.66
CA PHE A 180 8.11 -5.82 11.98
C PHE A 180 9.32 -6.76 11.96
N LYS A 181 9.18 -7.95 11.36
CA LYS A 181 10.27 -8.92 11.25
C LYS A 181 11.42 -8.37 10.40
N HIS A 182 11.11 -7.78 9.26
CA HIS A 182 12.11 -7.24 8.33
C HIS A 182 12.94 -6.12 8.98
N GLU A 183 12.28 -5.15 9.62
CA GLU A 183 12.95 -4.03 10.28
C GLU A 183 13.73 -4.47 11.52
N ARG A 184 13.18 -5.38 12.33
CA ARG A 184 13.87 -5.93 13.49
C ARG A 184 15.15 -6.68 13.10
N ASP A 185 15.09 -7.49 12.04
CA ASP A 185 16.24 -8.32 11.62
C ASP A 185 17.30 -7.46 10.90
N GLY A 186 16.92 -6.29 10.33
CA GLY A 186 17.81 -5.35 9.66
C GLY A 186 18.56 -4.41 10.62
N ASP A 187 17.87 -3.47 11.20
CA ASP A 187 18.47 -2.38 12.01
C ASP A 187 18.34 -2.59 13.53
N LYS A 188 17.59 -3.59 13.95
CA LYS A 188 17.33 -3.95 15.36
C LYS A 188 16.61 -2.88 16.19
N THR A 189 16.19 -1.77 15.60
CA THR A 189 15.51 -0.68 16.32
C THR A 189 14.21 -1.14 16.96
N LEU A 190 13.51 -2.10 16.33
CA LEU A 190 12.26 -2.65 16.84
C LEU A 190 12.43 -3.79 17.86
N GLU A 191 13.65 -4.17 18.23
CA GLU A 191 13.88 -5.25 19.23
C GLU A 191 13.21 -5.00 20.57
N ASP A 192 13.00 -3.74 20.97
CA ASP A 192 12.32 -3.38 22.22
C ASP A 192 10.81 -3.56 22.17
N LEU A 193 10.23 -3.81 21.00
CA LEU A 193 8.80 -4.08 20.83
C LEU A 193 8.52 -5.58 20.94
N LYS A 194 7.30 -5.90 21.36
CA LYS A 194 6.77 -7.27 21.38
C LYS A 194 5.36 -7.29 20.81
N PRO A 195 4.97 -8.35 20.08
CA PRO A 195 3.57 -8.55 19.71
C PRO A 195 2.73 -8.84 20.95
N ILE A 196 1.55 -8.26 21.02
CA ILE A 196 0.61 -8.42 22.14
C ILE A 196 -0.61 -9.23 21.69
N LEU A 197 -1.20 -8.89 20.56
CA LEU A 197 -2.39 -9.56 20.04
C LEU A 197 -2.36 -9.50 18.52
N LYS A 198 -2.49 -10.64 17.85
CA LYS A 198 -2.72 -10.69 16.41
C LYS A 198 -4.12 -10.20 16.10
N LEU A 199 -4.28 -9.40 15.04
CA LEU A 199 -5.61 -8.99 14.60
C LEU A 199 -6.42 -10.24 14.21
N PRO A 200 -7.65 -10.41 14.74
CA PRO A 200 -8.47 -11.60 14.51
C PRO A 200 -9.18 -11.51 13.14
N VAL A 201 -8.44 -11.23 12.11
CA VAL A 201 -8.87 -11.18 10.72
C VAL A 201 -7.99 -12.14 9.95
N GLY A 202 -8.51 -12.75 8.91
CA GLY A 202 -7.70 -13.59 8.04
C GLY A 202 -6.43 -12.86 7.56
N THR A 203 -5.84 -13.29 6.49
CA THR A 203 -4.72 -12.60 5.84
C THR A 203 -5.29 -11.53 4.90
N PRO A 204 -5.30 -10.24 5.26
CA PRO A 204 -5.70 -9.18 4.35
C PRO A 204 -4.86 -9.23 3.08
N GLN A 205 -5.53 -9.18 1.93
CA GLN A 205 -4.87 -9.30 0.65
C GLN A 205 -4.48 -7.92 0.11
N LEU A 206 -3.27 -7.85 -0.45
CA LEU A 206 -2.73 -6.66 -1.11
C LEU A 206 -2.97 -6.72 -2.61
N TYR A 207 -3.43 -5.63 -3.18
CA TYR A 207 -3.80 -5.53 -4.59
C TYR A 207 -3.02 -4.43 -5.30
N PHE A 208 -2.84 -4.64 -6.61
CA PHE A 208 -2.62 -3.57 -7.56
C PHE A 208 -4.00 -3.08 -8.03
N ALA A 209 -4.24 -1.78 -7.92
CA ALA A 209 -5.50 -1.16 -8.30
C ALA A 209 -5.26 0.22 -8.94
N CYS A 210 -6.19 0.69 -9.75
CA CYS A 210 -6.12 1.99 -10.39
C CYS A 210 -7.29 2.86 -9.97
N ASN A 211 -7.18 4.17 -10.22
CA ASN A 211 -8.32 5.07 -10.08
C ASN A 211 -9.54 4.48 -10.80
N LYS A 212 -10.72 4.65 -10.23
CA LYS A 212 -12.00 4.18 -10.79
C LYS A 212 -12.24 4.62 -12.25
N ASN A 213 -11.76 5.82 -12.60
CA ASN A 213 -11.96 6.45 -13.90
C ASN A 213 -10.76 6.24 -14.84
N ILE A 214 -9.88 5.25 -14.56
CA ILE A 214 -8.79 4.88 -15.47
C ILE A 214 -9.33 4.57 -16.87
N ASN A 215 -8.58 4.89 -17.90
CA ASN A 215 -8.96 4.55 -19.27
C ASN A 215 -9.23 3.04 -19.41
N PRO A 216 -10.42 2.61 -19.90
CA PRO A 216 -10.78 1.19 -19.97
C PRO A 216 -9.81 0.34 -20.78
N ALA A 217 -9.22 0.88 -21.86
CA ALA A 217 -8.24 0.15 -22.68
C ALA A 217 -6.91 -0.05 -21.94
N ILE A 218 -6.51 0.90 -21.07
CA ILE A 218 -5.35 0.74 -20.18
C ILE A 218 -5.65 -0.31 -19.11
N LEU A 219 -6.83 -0.23 -18.48
CA LEU A 219 -7.25 -1.20 -17.47
C LEU A 219 -7.25 -2.64 -18.01
N GLU A 220 -7.79 -2.85 -19.22
CA GLU A 220 -7.80 -4.18 -19.86
C GLU A 220 -6.38 -4.72 -20.07
N LYS A 221 -5.45 -3.87 -20.58
CA LYS A 221 -4.04 -4.24 -20.74
C LYS A 221 -3.39 -4.61 -19.42
N LEU A 222 -3.63 -3.83 -18.34
CA LEU A 222 -3.11 -4.11 -17.02
C LEU A 222 -3.64 -5.45 -16.49
N ILE A 223 -4.96 -5.68 -16.54
CA ILE A 223 -5.57 -6.94 -16.10
C ILE A 223 -4.93 -8.12 -16.84
N LYS A 224 -4.76 -8.02 -18.18
CA LYS A 224 -4.12 -9.06 -18.96
C LYS A 224 -2.65 -9.28 -18.59
N GLY A 225 -1.89 -8.19 -18.38
CA GLY A 225 -0.47 -8.27 -18.00
C GLY A 225 -0.24 -8.89 -16.63
N PHE A 226 -1.19 -8.75 -15.71
CA PHE A 226 -1.13 -9.35 -14.37
C PHE A 226 -1.74 -10.76 -14.28
N ALA A 227 -2.57 -11.19 -15.23
CA ALA A 227 -3.20 -12.51 -15.22
C ALA A 227 -2.21 -13.68 -15.34
N ASP A 228 -1.08 -13.49 -15.99
CA ASP A 228 -0.06 -14.52 -16.24
C ASP A 228 1.02 -14.62 -15.15
N ASN A 229 0.76 -14.10 -13.95
CA ASN A 229 1.72 -14.07 -12.83
C ASN A 229 1.41 -15.05 -11.68
N ASP A 230 0.53 -16.02 -11.91
CA ASP A 230 0.25 -17.13 -10.97
C ASP A 230 1.20 -18.31 -11.18
#